data_0d280bbb49a799d681fa45b27046948b
#
_entry.id   0d280bbb49a799d681fa45b27046948b
#
_cell.length_a   1.000
_cell.length_b   1.000
_cell.length_c   1.000
_cell.angle_alpha   90.00
_cell.angle_beta   90.00
_cell.angle_gamma   90.00
#
_symmetry.space_group_name_H-M   'P 1'
#
loop_
_entity.id
_entity.type
_entity.pdbx_description
1 polymer ?
#
loop_
_entity_poly.entity_id
_entity_poly.type
_entity_poly.pdbx_seq_one_letter_code
_entity_poly.pdbx_strand_id
1 'polypeptide(L)'
;GVSYHVHDYCAAAENIYLAAADKGLGTVWIEGQIRGERAEKMGRLLGVPVDQTVYIYMPVGYPAKPGPDAKKKPFEERVWFNGYGGAKSCTSEE
;
A
#
# COMPACT_ATOMS: atom_id res chain seq x y z
N GLY A 1 19.06 -12.82 12.09
CA GLY A 1 18.22 -11.72 12.58
C GLY A 1 16.92 -11.60 11.81
N VAL A 2 16.00 -10.83 12.30
CA VAL A 2 14.72 -10.60 11.66
C VAL A 2 14.84 -9.37 10.77
N SER A 3 14.38 -9.51 9.52
CA SER A 3 14.35 -8.39 8.59
C SER A 3 12.92 -7.86 8.49
N TYR A 4 12.78 -6.56 8.56
CA TYR A 4 11.48 -5.89 8.44
C TYR A 4 11.34 -5.14 7.12
N HIS A 5 12.12 -5.53 6.11
CA HIS A 5 12.13 -4.81 4.83
C HIS A 5 10.75 -4.75 4.15
N VAL A 6 9.96 -5.80 4.29
CA VAL A 6 8.59 -5.81 3.72
C VAL A 6 7.72 -4.75 4.39
N HIS A 7 7.80 -4.64 5.72
CA HIS A 7 7.07 -3.62 6.45
C HIS A 7 7.51 -2.22 6.04
N ASP A 8 8.83 -2.04 5.87
CA ASP A 8 9.40 -0.74 5.52
C ASP A 8 8.94 -0.28 4.15
N TYR A 9 9.03 -1.12 3.11
CA TYR A 9 8.61 -0.67 1.79
C TYR A 9 7.09 -0.54 1.68
N CYS A 10 6.32 -1.33 2.42
CA CYS A 10 4.87 -1.18 2.45
C CYS A 10 4.46 0.15 3.07
N ALA A 11 5.10 0.54 4.16
CA ALA A 11 4.85 1.83 4.79
C ALA A 11 5.22 2.99 3.87
N ALA A 12 6.37 2.89 3.20
CA ALA A 12 6.79 3.90 2.23
C ALA A 12 5.81 4.00 1.06
N ALA A 13 5.34 2.87 0.53
CA ALA A 13 4.40 2.83 -0.57
C ALA A 13 3.06 3.47 -0.20
N GLU A 14 2.56 3.23 1.01
CA GLU A 14 1.33 3.85 1.47
C GLU A 14 1.47 5.37 1.54
N ASN A 15 2.60 5.86 2.02
CA ASN A 15 2.86 7.30 2.02
C ASN A 15 2.87 7.89 0.61
N ILE A 16 3.39 7.13 -0.37
CA ILE A 16 3.36 7.54 -1.78
C ILE A 16 1.92 7.63 -2.28
N TYR A 17 1.08 6.63 -1.94
CA TYR A 17 -0.34 6.65 -2.29
C TYR A 17 -1.04 7.90 -1.78
N LEU A 18 -0.84 8.21 -0.50
CA LEU A 18 -1.48 9.36 0.13
C LEU A 18 -0.99 10.67 -0.51
N ALA A 19 0.30 10.79 -0.76
CA ALA A 19 0.86 11.96 -1.41
C ALA A 19 0.34 12.11 -2.84
N ALA A 20 0.24 11.02 -3.59
CA ALA A 20 -0.29 11.04 -4.95
C ALA A 20 -1.75 11.49 -4.95
N ALA A 21 -2.57 10.95 -4.06
CA ALA A 21 -3.97 11.33 -3.93
C ALA A 21 -4.11 12.82 -3.61
N ASP A 22 -3.30 13.32 -2.69
CA ASP A 22 -3.32 14.73 -2.32
C ASP A 22 -3.00 15.64 -3.49
N LYS A 23 -2.14 15.19 -4.41
CA LYS A 23 -1.74 15.97 -5.59
C LYS A 23 -2.61 15.73 -6.82
N GLY A 24 -3.67 14.96 -6.69
CA GLY A 24 -4.54 14.62 -7.82
C GLY A 24 -3.93 13.65 -8.80
N LEU A 25 -2.91 12.90 -8.39
CA LEU A 25 -2.25 11.89 -9.20
C LEU A 25 -2.80 10.50 -8.90
N GLY A 26 -2.68 9.60 -9.86
CA GLY A 26 -3.03 8.21 -9.69
C GLY A 26 -1.80 7.32 -9.67
N THR A 27 -1.90 6.20 -8.98
CA THR A 27 -0.83 5.21 -8.93
C THR A 27 -1.41 3.83 -8.70
N VAL A 28 -0.61 2.80 -8.95
CA VAL A 28 -0.98 1.40 -8.75
C VAL A 28 0.17 0.69 -8.05
N TRP A 29 -0.15 -0.17 -7.12
CA TRP A 29 0.83 -1.01 -6.42
C TRP A 29 1.04 -2.27 -7.24
N ILE A 30 2.22 -2.43 -7.81
CA ILE A 30 2.57 -3.61 -8.60
C ILE A 30 3.70 -4.34 -7.87
N GLU A 31 3.38 -5.46 -7.27
CA GLU A 31 4.33 -6.27 -6.51
C GLU A 31 4.28 -7.75 -6.91
N GLY A 32 3.10 -8.31 -7.03
CA GLY A 32 2.92 -9.73 -7.27
C GLY A 32 3.57 -10.24 -8.55
N GLN A 33 3.75 -9.38 -9.54
CA GLN A 33 4.39 -9.72 -10.80
C GLN A 33 5.91 -9.53 -10.78
N ILE A 34 6.45 -8.86 -9.77
CA ILE A 34 7.88 -8.54 -9.67
C ILE A 34 8.53 -9.53 -8.72
N ARG A 35 8.84 -10.71 -9.25
CA ARG A 35 9.50 -11.77 -8.47
C ARG A 35 10.49 -12.52 -9.34
N GLY A 36 11.55 -13.04 -8.72
CA GLY A 36 12.55 -13.86 -9.39
C GLY A 36 13.16 -13.17 -10.60
N GLU A 37 13.07 -13.80 -11.75
CA GLU A 37 13.66 -13.27 -12.98
C GLU A 37 13.12 -11.91 -13.40
N ARG A 38 11.85 -11.65 -13.13
CA ARG A 38 11.26 -10.36 -13.48
C ARG A 38 11.85 -9.24 -12.64
N ALA A 39 12.08 -9.50 -11.36
CA ALA A 39 12.74 -8.54 -10.48
C ALA A 39 14.17 -8.27 -10.94
N GLU A 40 14.90 -9.31 -11.33
CA GLU A 40 16.25 -9.18 -11.84
C GLU A 40 16.31 -8.39 -13.16
N LYS A 41 15.40 -8.70 -14.09
CA LYS A 41 15.32 -7.99 -15.36
C LYS A 41 14.98 -6.52 -15.15
N MET A 42 14.05 -6.23 -14.26
CA MET A 42 13.69 -4.85 -13.94
C MET A 42 14.86 -4.12 -13.29
N GLY A 43 15.58 -4.79 -12.40
CA GLY A 43 16.76 -4.22 -11.77
C GLY A 43 17.82 -3.84 -12.79
N ARG A 44 18.09 -4.73 -13.74
CA ARG A 44 19.06 -4.46 -14.82
C ARG A 44 18.60 -3.30 -15.70
N LEU A 45 17.33 -3.27 -16.05
CA LEU A 45 16.75 -2.20 -16.88
C LEU A 45 16.88 -0.84 -16.21
N LEU A 46 16.71 -0.79 -14.89
CA LEU A 46 16.76 0.44 -14.12
C LEU A 46 18.17 0.80 -13.62
N GLY A 47 19.15 -0.07 -13.85
CA GLY A 47 20.50 0.17 -13.37
C GLY A 47 20.67 -0.04 -11.87
N VAL A 48 19.82 -0.86 -11.26
CA VAL A 48 19.89 -1.16 -9.83
C VAL A 48 21.11 -2.08 -9.57
N PRO A 49 21.93 -1.78 -8.55
CA PRO A 49 23.07 -2.63 -8.21
C PRO A 49 22.67 -4.08 -7.89
N VAL A 50 23.55 -5.02 -8.14
CA VAL A 50 23.30 -6.45 -7.99
C VAL A 50 22.92 -6.83 -6.55
N ASP A 51 23.43 -6.10 -5.57
CA ASP A 51 23.15 -6.34 -4.15
C ASP A 51 21.82 -5.75 -3.67
N GLN A 52 21.05 -5.17 -4.58
CA GLN A 52 19.74 -4.62 -4.28
C GLN A 52 18.66 -5.30 -5.13
N THR A 53 17.47 -5.40 -4.58
CA THR A 53 16.34 -6.08 -5.23
C THR A 53 15.18 -5.12 -5.40
N VAL A 54 14.54 -5.16 -6.58
CA VAL A 54 13.30 -4.42 -6.80
C VAL A 54 12.14 -5.23 -6.24
N TYR A 55 11.39 -4.65 -5.31
CA TYR A 55 10.24 -5.31 -4.69
C TYR A 55 8.91 -4.77 -5.17
N ILE A 56 8.83 -3.49 -5.47
CA ILE A 56 7.57 -2.85 -5.81
C ILE A 56 7.79 -1.81 -6.91
N TYR A 57 6.82 -1.71 -7.79
CA TYR A 57 6.79 -0.71 -8.84
C TYR A 57 5.46 0.05 -8.75
N MET A 58 5.55 1.37 -8.76
CA MET A 58 4.37 2.23 -8.66
C MET A 58 4.41 3.28 -9.76
N PRO A 59 3.75 3.05 -10.91
CA PRO A 59 3.63 4.09 -11.91
C PRO A 59 2.78 5.24 -11.37
N VAL A 60 3.22 6.47 -11.58
CA VAL A 60 2.53 7.65 -11.07
C VAL A 60 2.23 8.57 -12.25
N GLY A 61 1.01 9.05 -12.33
CA GLY A 61 0.61 9.94 -13.42
C GLY A 61 -0.75 10.57 -13.18
N TYR A 62 -1.18 11.40 -14.12
CA TYR A 62 -2.51 11.99 -14.07
C TYR A 62 -3.54 10.96 -14.53
N PRO A 63 -4.58 10.66 -13.74
CA PRO A 63 -5.60 9.70 -14.15
C PRO A 63 -6.43 10.26 -15.30
N ALA A 64 -6.76 9.40 -16.28
CA ALA A 64 -7.60 9.78 -17.41
C ALA A 64 -9.04 10.05 -16.96
N LYS A 65 -9.47 9.40 -15.89
CA LYS A 65 -10.80 9.56 -15.30
C LYS A 65 -10.72 9.20 -13.81
N PRO A 66 -11.64 9.72 -12.98
CA PRO A 66 -11.68 9.33 -11.58
C PRO A 66 -11.91 7.83 -11.44
N GLY A 67 -11.18 7.22 -10.51
CA GLY A 67 -11.39 5.82 -10.18
C GLY A 67 -12.64 5.67 -9.30
N PRO A 68 -13.20 4.46 -9.24
CA PRO A 68 -14.31 4.19 -8.34
C PRO A 68 -13.86 4.21 -6.89
N ASP A 69 -14.74 4.63 -6.00
CA ASP A 69 -14.50 4.54 -4.58
C ASP A 69 -14.43 3.07 -4.16
N ALA A 70 -13.55 2.78 -3.22
CA ALA A 70 -13.46 1.44 -2.66
C ALA A 70 -14.73 1.11 -1.88
N LYS A 71 -15.30 -0.07 -2.17
CA LYS A 71 -16.45 -0.56 -1.41
C LYS A 71 -15.95 -1.13 -0.10
N LYS A 72 -16.41 -0.57 0.99
CA LYS A 72 -16.06 -1.03 2.34
C LYS A 72 -17.33 -1.33 3.11
N LYS A 73 -17.23 -2.27 4.02
CA LYS A 73 -18.31 -2.50 4.96
C LYS A 73 -18.51 -1.25 5.82
N PRO A 74 -19.75 -0.97 6.28
CA PRO A 74 -19.95 0.13 7.21
C PRO A 74 -19.05 0.01 8.44
N PHE A 75 -18.75 1.14 9.04
CA PHE A 75 -17.87 1.20 10.20
C PHE A 75 -18.32 0.22 11.30
N GLU A 76 -19.61 0.16 11.54
CA GLU A 76 -20.23 -0.66 12.60
C GLU A 76 -20.03 -2.16 12.36
N GLU A 77 -19.77 -2.56 11.13
CA GLU A 77 -19.57 -3.97 10.79
C GLU A 77 -18.12 -4.40 10.81
N ARG A 78 -17.19 -3.47 11.01
CA ARG A 78 -15.76 -3.76 10.93
C ARG A 78 -14.94 -3.16 12.04
N VAL A 79 -15.54 -2.42 12.96
CA VAL A 79 -14.81 -1.79 14.08
C VAL A 79 -15.56 -2.02 15.38
N TRP A 80 -14.82 -2.47 16.39
CA TRP A 80 -15.31 -2.65 17.75
C TRP A 80 -14.30 -2.03 18.70
N PHE A 81 -14.80 -1.57 19.83
CA PHE A 81 -13.97 -0.98 20.87
C PHE A 81 -13.85 -1.91 22.05
N ASN A 82 -12.64 -2.02 22.60
CA ASN A 82 -12.31 -2.78 23.80
C ASN A 82 -12.40 -4.32 23.66
N GLY A 83 -12.80 -4.82 22.48
CA GLY A 83 -12.83 -6.24 22.21
C GLY A 83 -13.63 -6.54 20.97
N TYR A 84 -13.30 -7.64 20.31
CA TYR A 84 -14.00 -8.05 19.10
C TYR A 84 -15.46 -8.37 19.43
N GLY A 85 -16.37 -7.77 18.65
CA GLY A 85 -17.81 -7.92 18.90
C GLY A 85 -18.32 -7.06 20.05
N GLY A 86 -17.49 -6.17 20.58
CA GLY A 86 -17.84 -5.33 21.72
C GLY A 86 -18.55 -4.04 21.35
N ALA A 87 -18.25 -2.98 22.10
CA ALA A 87 -18.91 -1.69 21.95
C ALA A 87 -18.69 -1.08 20.57
N LYS A 88 -19.66 -0.33 20.09
CA LYS A 88 -19.62 0.33 18.78
C LYS A 88 -19.08 1.76 18.85
N SER A 89 -18.77 2.26 20.04
CA SER A 89 -18.15 3.56 20.24
C SER A 89 -17.17 3.51 21.39
N CYS A 90 -16.22 4.42 21.40
CA CYS A 90 -15.23 4.54 22.48
C CYS A 90 -15.78 5.36 23.66
N THR A 91 -17.02 5.81 23.60
CA THR A 91 -17.63 6.57 24.67
C THR A 91 -17.90 5.65 25.86
N SER A 92 -17.28 5.92 27.01
CA SER A 92 -17.59 5.19 28.21
C SER A 92 -18.81 5.85 28.85
N GLU A 93 -19.83 5.04 29.10
CA GLU A 93 -20.95 5.49 29.93
C GLU A 93 -20.62 5.14 31.37
N GLU A 94 -20.51 6.14 32.19
CA GLU A 94 -20.38 5.96 33.63
C GLU A 94 -21.76 6.00 34.27
#